data_bce1393aa686ad76eaac633212171d25
#
_entry.id   bce1393aa686ad76eaac633212171d25
#
_cell.length_a   1.000
_cell.length_b   1.000
_cell.length_c   1.000
_cell.angle_alpha   90.00
_cell.angle_beta   90.00
_cell.angle_gamma   90.00
#
_symmetry.space_group_name_H-M   'P 1'
#
loop_
_entity.id
_entity.type
_entity.pdbx_description
1 polymer ?
#
loop_
_entity_poly.entity_id
_entity_poly.type
_entity_poly.pdbx_seq_one_letter_code
_entity_poly.pdbx_strand_id
1 'polypeptide(L)'
;MKMKNLYSILLVVASTLTLTSCGIFGKKNSKGSTLPNDGQVHGIAPGSKYVIPKPPGMVYIPQGTFHMGPSDEDPAYAFSARNRSISISGFWMDATEVTNNEYRQFVYWVRDSVTAAELKFLKQGKDGNEYIDWQKMKTVKWNDPKFLEQLGQTNLILPPDDRIFGRIEIDPRKMIYHSKVFDLKEAAKRENATQPRSKFILEKKTPIYPDTLVWIRDFAY
;
A
#
# COMPACT_ATOMS: atom_id res chain seq x y z
N MET A 1 43.20 -12.30 60.23
CA MET A 1 42.74 -13.02 59.04
C MET A 1 43.76 -12.75 57.95
N LYS A 2 44.42 -13.81 57.43
CA LYS A 2 45.60 -13.66 56.56
C LYS A 2 45.23 -13.13 55.18
N MET A 3 45.92 -12.12 54.67
CA MET A 3 45.72 -11.47 53.39
C MET A 3 45.47 -12.43 52.19
N LYS A 4 46.02 -13.62 52.23
CA LYS A 4 45.85 -14.67 51.23
C LYS A 4 44.34 -15.08 51.02
N ASN A 5 43.55 -15.09 52.12
CA ASN A 5 42.11 -15.44 52.01
C ASN A 5 41.29 -14.31 51.42
N LEU A 6 41.71 -13.06 51.53
CA LEU A 6 41.05 -11.92 50.97
C LEU A 6 41.17 -11.91 49.44
N TYR A 7 42.36 -12.25 48.91
CA TYR A 7 42.55 -12.36 47.44
C TYR A 7 41.76 -13.52 46.82
N SER A 8 41.64 -14.66 47.52
CA SER A 8 40.83 -15.78 47.05
C SER A 8 39.34 -15.45 46.99
N ILE A 9 38.82 -14.72 47.96
CA ILE A 9 37.43 -14.27 48.00
C ILE A 9 37.20 -13.24 46.89
N LEU A 10 38.11 -12.32 46.64
CA LEU A 10 38.01 -11.29 45.60
C LEU A 10 38.07 -11.91 44.21
N LEU A 11 38.87 -12.96 44.00
CA LEU A 11 38.98 -13.68 42.73
C LEU A 11 37.72 -14.50 42.42
N VAL A 12 37.10 -15.12 43.43
CA VAL A 12 35.82 -15.83 43.28
C VAL A 12 34.69 -14.88 42.98
N VAL A 13 34.61 -13.72 43.61
CA VAL A 13 33.62 -12.68 43.35
C VAL A 13 33.78 -12.08 41.93
N ALA A 14 35.02 -11.86 41.48
CA ALA A 14 35.29 -11.40 40.12
C ALA A 14 34.91 -12.42 39.06
N SER A 15 35.12 -13.72 39.30
CA SER A 15 34.74 -14.79 38.36
C SER A 15 33.23 -15.02 38.29
N THR A 16 32.48 -14.79 39.35
CA THR A 16 31.03 -14.89 39.34
C THR A 16 30.33 -13.69 38.62
N LEU A 17 30.97 -12.51 38.64
CA LEU A 17 30.48 -11.33 37.90
C LEU A 17 30.64 -11.45 36.39
N THR A 18 31.58 -12.25 35.88
CA THR A 18 31.76 -12.46 34.44
C THR A 18 30.82 -13.49 33.81
N LEU A 19 30.18 -14.35 34.64
CA LEU A 19 29.25 -15.39 34.13
C LEU A 19 27.78 -14.93 34.01
N THR A 20 27.45 -13.76 34.55
CA THR A 20 26.09 -13.22 34.44
C THR A 20 25.88 -12.25 33.27
N SER A 21 26.89 -12.03 32.43
CA SER A 21 26.83 -11.09 31.30
C SER A 21 26.10 -11.61 30.06
N CYS A 22 25.71 -12.89 30.01
CA CYS A 22 25.10 -13.45 28.80
C CYS A 22 23.56 -13.56 28.82
N GLY A 23 22.87 -13.10 29.87
CA GLY A 23 21.42 -13.37 29.99
C GLY A 23 20.49 -12.17 30.07
N ILE A 24 20.98 -10.94 30.24
CA ILE A 24 20.12 -9.80 30.61
C ILE A 24 19.73 -8.88 29.40
N PHE A 25 20.40 -9.02 28.26
CA PHE A 25 20.13 -8.18 27.09
C PHE A 25 19.53 -8.94 25.91
N GLY A 26 18.75 -9.99 26.12
CA GLY A 26 18.28 -10.89 25.07
C GLY A 26 16.78 -11.10 24.93
N LYS A 27 15.90 -10.32 25.54
CA LYS A 27 14.49 -10.27 25.14
C LYS A 27 14.16 -8.98 24.41
N LYS A 28 14.75 -8.77 23.25
CA LYS A 28 14.03 -8.05 22.22
C LYS A 28 12.82 -8.91 21.82
N ASN A 29 11.64 -8.59 22.35
CA ASN A 29 10.40 -8.95 21.71
C ASN A 29 10.55 -8.49 20.25
N SER A 30 10.73 -9.41 19.35
CA SER A 30 10.61 -9.17 17.92
C SER A 30 9.13 -8.90 17.63
N LYS A 31 8.63 -7.74 18.05
CA LYS A 31 7.56 -7.08 17.33
C LYS A 31 8.09 -6.99 15.92
N GLY A 32 7.38 -7.65 15.01
CA GLY A 32 7.81 -7.83 13.63
C GLY A 32 8.56 -6.60 13.12
N SER A 33 9.74 -6.81 12.60
CA SER A 33 10.56 -5.74 12.09
C SER A 33 9.75 -5.06 11.00
N THR A 34 9.17 -3.93 11.35
CA THR A 34 8.67 -3.00 10.34
C THR A 34 9.89 -2.58 9.56
N LEU A 35 10.08 -3.22 8.40
CA LEU A 35 11.10 -2.82 7.46
C LEU A 35 10.88 -1.33 7.16
N PRO A 36 11.94 -0.51 7.14
CA PRO A 36 11.78 0.91 6.86
C PRO A 36 11.15 1.07 5.47
N ASN A 37 10.17 1.95 5.37
CA ASN A 37 9.53 2.27 4.09
C ASN A 37 10.33 3.37 3.38
N ASP A 38 11.56 3.03 3.00
CA ASP A 38 12.53 3.92 2.35
C ASP A 38 12.64 3.65 0.83
N GLY A 39 11.76 2.81 0.28
CA GLY A 39 11.80 2.40 -1.11
C GLY A 39 12.92 1.40 -1.43
N GLN A 40 13.67 0.92 -0.43
CA GLN A 40 14.67 -0.13 -0.61
C GLN A 40 14.04 -1.51 -0.39
N VAL A 41 14.57 -2.50 -1.10
CA VAL A 41 14.22 -3.90 -0.83
C VAL A 41 15.15 -4.42 0.26
N HIS A 42 14.59 -4.60 1.46
CA HIS A 42 15.30 -5.16 2.59
C HIS A 42 15.14 -6.68 2.61
N GLY A 43 16.26 -7.39 2.68
CA GLY A 43 16.26 -8.83 2.85
C GLY A 43 15.84 -9.24 4.26
N ILE A 44 15.25 -10.41 4.38
CA ILE A 44 14.94 -11.02 5.67
C ILE A 44 16.24 -11.54 6.29
N ALA A 45 16.47 -11.28 7.57
CA ALA A 45 17.64 -11.80 8.27
C ALA A 45 17.68 -13.34 8.20
N PRO A 46 18.87 -13.95 7.96
CA PRO A 46 18.99 -15.39 7.93
C PRO A 46 18.42 -16.04 9.20
N GLY A 47 17.60 -17.08 9.05
CA GLY A 47 16.96 -17.78 10.16
C GLY A 47 15.69 -17.15 10.70
N SER A 48 15.26 -15.97 10.24
CA SER A 48 13.96 -15.42 10.59
C SER A 48 12.85 -16.10 9.80
N LYS A 49 11.79 -16.54 10.50
CA LYS A 49 10.57 -17.02 9.84
C LYS A 49 9.76 -15.79 9.42
N TYR A 50 9.76 -15.51 8.13
CA TYR A 50 8.88 -14.49 7.59
C TYR A 50 7.46 -15.06 7.46
N VAL A 51 6.54 -14.53 8.23
CA VAL A 51 5.13 -14.86 8.10
C VAL A 51 4.46 -13.68 7.39
N ILE A 52 3.94 -13.94 6.20
CA ILE A 52 3.12 -12.94 5.49
C ILE A 52 1.84 -12.74 6.29
N PRO A 53 1.60 -11.55 6.83
CA PRO A 53 0.36 -11.30 7.56
C PRO A 53 -0.83 -11.45 6.59
N LYS A 54 -1.87 -12.15 7.02
CA LYS A 54 -3.11 -12.25 6.24
C LYS A 54 -3.73 -10.86 6.10
N PRO A 55 -3.91 -10.35 4.87
CA PRO A 55 -4.63 -9.10 4.68
C PRO A 55 -6.09 -9.21 5.17
N PRO A 56 -6.63 -8.18 5.82
CA PRO A 56 -8.02 -8.19 6.26
C PRO A 56 -8.97 -8.42 5.09
N GLY A 57 -9.99 -9.27 5.27
CA GLY A 57 -11.00 -9.55 4.24
C GLY A 57 -10.54 -10.43 3.08
N MET A 58 -9.26 -10.86 3.04
CA MET A 58 -8.73 -11.67 1.94
C MET A 58 -8.60 -13.15 2.30
N VAL A 59 -8.69 -13.99 1.27
CA VAL A 59 -8.44 -15.43 1.33
C VAL A 59 -7.23 -15.76 0.48
N TYR A 60 -6.36 -16.62 0.99
CA TYR A 60 -5.23 -17.12 0.23
C TYR A 60 -5.67 -18.21 -0.74
N ILE A 61 -5.40 -18.02 -2.01
CA ILE A 61 -5.60 -19.00 -3.07
C ILE A 61 -4.24 -19.65 -3.34
N PRO A 62 -4.08 -20.96 -3.09
CA PRO A 62 -2.81 -21.63 -3.33
C PRO A 62 -2.51 -21.69 -4.84
N GLN A 63 -1.25 -21.91 -5.17
CA GLN A 63 -0.85 -22.16 -6.55
C GLN A 63 -1.57 -23.37 -7.12
N GLY A 64 -1.94 -23.30 -8.37
CA GLY A 64 -2.64 -24.38 -9.04
C GLY A 64 -2.62 -24.25 -10.55
N THR A 65 -3.13 -25.28 -11.20
CA THR A 65 -3.31 -25.33 -12.65
C THR A 65 -4.77 -25.58 -12.96
N PHE A 66 -5.32 -24.83 -13.88
CA PHE A 66 -6.70 -25.01 -14.35
C PHE A 66 -6.75 -24.98 -15.87
N HIS A 67 -7.82 -25.54 -16.41
CA HIS A 67 -8.11 -25.50 -17.83
C HIS A 67 -9.04 -24.35 -18.14
N MET A 68 -8.66 -23.50 -19.09
CA MET A 68 -9.46 -22.36 -19.56
C MET A 68 -9.79 -22.58 -21.02
N GLY A 69 -11.07 -22.45 -21.35
CA GLY A 69 -11.58 -22.59 -22.71
C GLY A 69 -13.07 -22.93 -22.72
N PRO A 70 -13.67 -23.08 -23.89
CA PRO A 70 -15.08 -23.45 -24.01
C PRO A 70 -15.35 -24.81 -23.35
N SER A 71 -16.46 -24.91 -22.64
CA SER A 71 -16.96 -26.14 -22.05
C SER A 71 -17.86 -26.88 -23.04
N ASP A 72 -18.14 -28.15 -22.76
CA ASP A 72 -19.08 -28.96 -23.56
C ASP A 72 -20.52 -28.41 -23.54
N GLU A 73 -20.80 -27.46 -22.63
CA GLU A 73 -22.10 -26.82 -22.50
C GLU A 73 -22.34 -25.71 -23.55
N ASP A 74 -21.30 -25.28 -24.27
CA ASP A 74 -21.39 -24.26 -25.32
C ASP A 74 -20.99 -24.83 -26.68
N PRO A 75 -21.86 -25.68 -27.31
CA PRO A 75 -21.53 -26.39 -28.56
C PRO A 75 -21.35 -25.45 -29.75
N ALA A 76 -21.92 -24.26 -29.74
CA ALA A 76 -21.83 -23.32 -30.84
C ALA A 76 -20.42 -22.80 -31.08
N TYR A 77 -19.60 -22.71 -30.00
CA TYR A 77 -18.25 -22.14 -30.04
C TYR A 77 -17.15 -23.13 -29.62
N ALA A 78 -17.51 -24.38 -29.35
CA ALA A 78 -16.57 -25.42 -28.86
C ALA A 78 -15.35 -25.65 -29.78
N PHE A 79 -15.48 -25.37 -31.07
CA PHE A 79 -14.39 -25.57 -32.04
C PHE A 79 -13.64 -24.29 -32.39
N SER A 80 -14.06 -23.12 -31.90
CA SER A 80 -13.45 -21.82 -32.22
C SER A 80 -12.21 -21.53 -31.38
N ALA A 81 -12.12 -22.08 -30.18
CA ALA A 81 -10.98 -21.90 -29.26
C ALA A 81 -10.55 -23.24 -28.65
N ARG A 82 -9.22 -23.41 -28.50
CA ARG A 82 -8.67 -24.61 -27.85
C ARG A 82 -8.55 -24.37 -26.34
N ASN A 83 -8.89 -25.37 -25.56
CA ASN A 83 -8.63 -25.38 -24.13
C ASN A 83 -7.13 -25.23 -23.85
N ARG A 84 -6.81 -24.35 -22.92
CA ARG A 84 -5.43 -24.08 -22.47
C ARG A 84 -5.30 -24.43 -21.02
N SER A 85 -4.20 -25.10 -20.67
CA SER A 85 -3.81 -25.32 -19.29
C SER A 85 -2.99 -24.12 -18.82
N ILE A 86 -3.45 -23.45 -17.76
CA ILE A 86 -2.84 -22.25 -17.20
C ILE A 86 -2.45 -22.52 -15.75
N SER A 87 -1.17 -22.31 -15.44
CA SER A 87 -0.67 -22.39 -14.05
C SER A 87 -0.57 -21.00 -13.46
N ILE A 88 -1.10 -20.83 -12.28
CA ILE A 88 -1.13 -19.56 -11.53
C ILE A 88 -0.38 -19.74 -10.21
N SER A 89 0.49 -18.80 -9.89
CA SER A 89 1.12 -18.71 -8.56
C SER A 89 0.10 -18.39 -7.48
N GLY A 90 0.38 -18.77 -6.23
CA GLY A 90 -0.50 -18.42 -5.10
C GLY A 90 -0.65 -16.91 -4.94
N PHE A 91 -1.85 -16.46 -4.60
CA PHE A 91 -2.20 -15.05 -4.44
C PHE A 91 -3.28 -14.85 -3.37
N TRP A 92 -3.44 -13.60 -2.94
CA TRP A 92 -4.53 -13.19 -2.07
C TRP A 92 -5.66 -12.63 -2.91
N MET A 93 -6.88 -13.00 -2.57
CA MET A 93 -8.09 -12.53 -3.23
C MET A 93 -9.10 -12.10 -2.18
N ASP A 94 -9.88 -11.05 -2.45
CA ASP A 94 -10.97 -10.65 -1.56
C ASP A 94 -11.98 -11.79 -1.42
N ALA A 95 -12.46 -12.01 -0.18
CA ALA A 95 -13.40 -13.08 0.12
C ALA A 95 -14.81 -12.80 -0.44
N THR A 96 -15.12 -11.54 -0.66
CA THR A 96 -16.40 -11.04 -1.17
C THR A 96 -16.16 -9.99 -2.23
N GLU A 97 -17.14 -9.79 -3.09
CA GLU A 97 -17.11 -8.69 -4.05
C GLU A 97 -17.14 -7.34 -3.32
N VAL A 98 -16.47 -6.34 -3.93
CA VAL A 98 -16.47 -4.97 -3.41
C VAL A 98 -17.84 -4.34 -3.61
N THR A 99 -18.48 -3.93 -2.53
CA THR A 99 -19.77 -3.26 -2.58
C THR A 99 -19.65 -1.80 -3.02
N ASN A 100 -20.74 -1.23 -3.56
CA ASN A 100 -20.80 0.20 -3.89
C ASN A 100 -20.53 1.10 -2.68
N ASN A 101 -20.86 0.65 -1.48
CA ASN A 101 -20.61 1.40 -0.26
C ASN A 101 -19.12 1.44 0.09
N GLU A 102 -18.43 0.32 -0.04
CA GLU A 102 -16.97 0.24 0.17
C GLU A 102 -16.23 1.06 -0.88
N TYR A 103 -16.63 0.96 -2.16
CA TYR A 103 -16.05 1.78 -3.21
C TYR A 103 -16.27 3.28 -2.96
N ARG A 104 -17.44 3.68 -2.46
CA ARG A 104 -17.74 5.06 -2.10
C ARG A 104 -16.83 5.58 -0.97
N GLN A 105 -16.49 4.74 0.00
CA GLN A 105 -15.53 5.11 1.04
C GLN A 105 -14.14 5.38 0.44
N PHE A 106 -13.71 4.55 -0.51
CA PHE A 106 -12.48 4.79 -1.24
C PHE A 106 -12.51 6.11 -2.03
N VAL A 107 -13.60 6.38 -2.74
CA VAL A 107 -13.80 7.65 -3.46
C VAL A 107 -13.70 8.86 -2.51
N TYR A 108 -14.33 8.79 -1.35
CA TYR A 108 -14.26 9.86 -0.36
C TYR A 108 -12.84 10.03 0.19
N TRP A 109 -12.14 8.93 0.42
CA TRP A 109 -10.75 9.00 0.87
C TRP A 109 -9.83 9.66 -0.19
N VAL A 110 -10.00 9.33 -1.47
CA VAL A 110 -9.24 9.99 -2.56
C VAL A 110 -9.60 11.46 -2.66
N ARG A 111 -10.89 11.80 -2.58
CA ARG A 111 -11.37 13.19 -2.54
C ARG A 111 -10.68 13.99 -1.44
N ASP A 112 -10.71 13.46 -0.24
CA ASP A 112 -10.13 14.11 0.94
C ASP A 112 -8.61 14.22 0.81
N SER A 113 -7.95 13.21 0.23
CA SER A 113 -6.51 13.21 -0.04
C SER A 113 -6.09 14.28 -1.04
N VAL A 114 -6.80 14.38 -2.16
CA VAL A 114 -6.52 15.38 -3.21
C VAL A 114 -6.78 16.79 -2.66
N THR A 115 -7.86 16.97 -1.94
CA THR A 115 -8.20 18.27 -1.31
C THR A 115 -7.17 18.68 -0.25
N ALA A 116 -6.73 17.74 0.59
CA ALA A 116 -5.70 18.01 1.59
C ALA A 116 -4.37 18.42 0.98
N ALA A 117 -3.99 17.78 -0.13
CA ALA A 117 -2.78 18.12 -0.86
C ALA A 117 -2.87 19.54 -1.45
N GLU A 118 -3.98 19.88 -2.08
CA GLU A 118 -4.20 21.19 -2.69
C GLU A 118 -4.27 22.33 -1.66
N LEU A 119 -4.96 22.10 -0.55
CA LEU A 119 -5.08 23.07 0.54
C LEU A 119 -3.85 23.06 1.47
N LYS A 120 -2.81 22.29 1.16
CA LYS A 120 -1.58 22.16 1.95
C LYS A 120 -1.84 21.75 3.40
N PHE A 121 -2.80 20.85 3.62
CA PHE A 121 -3.03 20.23 4.91
C PHE A 121 -2.02 19.11 5.14
N LEU A 122 -0.75 19.49 5.20
CA LEU A 122 0.40 18.60 5.29
C LEU A 122 1.09 18.75 6.64
N LYS A 123 1.71 17.69 7.11
CA LYS A 123 2.61 17.66 8.26
C LYS A 123 3.90 16.97 7.90
N GLN A 124 5.00 17.42 8.46
CA GLN A 124 6.28 16.76 8.29
C GLN A 124 6.37 15.51 9.17
N GLY A 125 6.78 14.41 8.57
CA GLY A 125 7.14 13.18 9.27
C GLY A 125 8.53 13.25 9.88
N LYS A 126 8.85 12.26 10.72
CA LYS A 126 10.19 12.10 11.32
C LYS A 126 11.30 11.83 10.30
N ASP A 127 10.93 11.36 9.14
CA ASP A 127 11.78 11.03 7.98
C ASP A 127 11.99 12.22 7.02
N GLY A 128 11.47 13.41 7.39
CA GLY A 128 11.57 14.61 6.57
C GLY A 128 10.57 14.68 5.41
N ASN A 129 9.76 13.63 5.19
CA ASN A 129 8.74 13.62 4.17
C ASN A 129 7.45 14.32 4.62
N GLU A 130 6.71 14.85 3.66
CA GLU A 130 5.40 15.45 3.92
C GLU A 130 4.30 14.40 3.82
N TYR A 131 3.41 14.41 4.80
CA TYR A 131 2.24 13.52 4.90
C TYR A 131 0.97 14.32 5.09
N ILE A 132 -0.15 13.81 4.61
CA ILE A 132 -1.46 14.43 4.82
C ILE A 132 -1.78 14.47 6.32
N ASP A 133 -2.18 15.63 6.79
CA ASP A 133 -2.69 15.80 8.15
C ASP A 133 -4.18 15.41 8.22
N TRP A 134 -4.41 14.13 8.44
CA TRP A 134 -5.75 13.57 8.57
C TRP A 134 -6.51 14.11 9.79
N GLN A 135 -5.82 14.60 10.81
CA GLN A 135 -6.47 15.22 11.96
C GLN A 135 -7.15 16.52 11.55
N LYS A 136 -6.44 17.34 10.77
CA LYS A 136 -6.98 18.57 10.20
C LYS A 136 -8.12 18.28 9.23
N MET A 137 -7.97 17.25 8.36
CA MET A 137 -9.02 16.86 7.43
C MET A 137 -10.31 16.40 8.12
N LYS A 138 -10.24 15.72 9.26
CA LYS A 138 -11.42 15.29 10.02
C LYS A 138 -12.25 16.45 10.57
N THR A 139 -11.68 17.64 10.75
CA THR A 139 -12.41 18.84 11.22
C THR A 139 -13.13 19.56 10.09
N VAL A 140 -12.86 19.22 8.84
CA VAL A 140 -13.46 19.82 7.65
C VAL A 140 -14.93 19.42 7.55
N LYS A 141 -15.79 20.43 7.43
CA LYS A 141 -17.21 20.25 7.13
C LYS A 141 -17.44 20.61 5.67
N TRP A 142 -17.75 19.64 4.84
CA TRP A 142 -17.95 19.79 3.40
C TRP A 142 -19.12 20.75 3.02
N ASN A 143 -20.02 21.02 3.96
CA ASN A 143 -21.15 21.94 3.77
C ASN A 143 -20.88 23.34 4.37
N ASP A 144 -19.67 23.60 4.90
CA ASP A 144 -19.33 24.91 5.45
C ASP A 144 -19.10 25.91 4.31
N PRO A 145 -19.82 27.06 4.26
CA PRO A 145 -19.65 28.06 3.23
C PRO A 145 -18.22 28.59 3.12
N LYS A 146 -17.52 28.77 4.25
CA LYS A 146 -16.13 29.25 4.27
C LYS A 146 -15.17 28.23 3.64
N PHE A 147 -15.39 26.95 3.91
CA PHE A 147 -14.61 25.89 3.31
C PHE A 147 -14.88 25.78 1.80
N LEU A 148 -16.14 25.88 1.38
CA LEU A 148 -16.51 25.87 -0.04
C LEU A 148 -15.94 27.07 -0.80
N GLU A 149 -15.90 28.25 -0.17
CA GLU A 149 -15.26 29.43 -0.76
C GLU A 149 -13.76 29.21 -0.95
N GLN A 150 -13.06 28.70 0.08
CA GLN A 150 -11.66 28.36 -0.02
C GLN A 150 -11.40 27.31 -1.09
N LEU A 151 -12.23 26.27 -1.16
CA LEU A 151 -12.15 25.21 -2.16
C LEU A 151 -12.42 25.78 -3.57
N GLY A 152 -13.36 26.73 -3.68
CA GLY A 152 -13.72 27.40 -4.95
C GLY A 152 -12.57 28.18 -5.59
N GLN A 153 -11.56 28.57 -4.82
CA GLN A 153 -10.35 29.23 -5.29
C GLN A 153 -9.29 28.26 -5.83
N THR A 154 -9.51 26.94 -5.68
CA THR A 154 -8.58 25.91 -6.13
C THR A 154 -8.89 25.44 -7.55
N ASN A 155 -7.89 24.84 -8.18
CA ASN A 155 -8.06 24.21 -9.49
C ASN A 155 -8.85 22.89 -9.43
N LEU A 156 -9.26 22.42 -8.25
CA LEU A 156 -9.96 21.14 -8.10
C LEU A 156 -11.43 21.20 -8.51
N ILE A 157 -11.99 22.38 -8.56
CA ILE A 157 -13.42 22.61 -8.73
C ILE A 157 -13.77 22.67 -10.22
N LEU A 158 -14.97 22.18 -10.54
CA LEU A 158 -15.53 22.33 -11.88
C LEU A 158 -15.59 23.81 -12.30
N PRO A 159 -15.23 24.13 -13.55
CA PRO A 159 -15.42 25.45 -14.12
C PRO A 159 -16.87 25.92 -13.95
N PRO A 160 -17.14 27.22 -13.83
CA PRO A 160 -18.50 27.74 -13.63
C PRO A 160 -19.51 27.24 -14.66
N ASP A 161 -19.08 27.07 -15.91
CA ASP A 161 -19.92 26.65 -17.04
C ASP A 161 -20.32 25.16 -16.96
N ASP A 162 -19.51 24.34 -16.30
CA ASP A 162 -19.77 22.91 -16.14
C ASP A 162 -20.55 22.59 -14.85
N ARG A 163 -20.85 23.60 -14.00
CA ARG A 163 -21.49 23.37 -12.69
C ARG A 163 -22.98 23.13 -12.81
N ILE A 164 -23.46 22.05 -12.18
CA ILE A 164 -24.88 21.76 -12.08
C ILE A 164 -25.50 22.66 -11.00
N PHE A 165 -26.46 23.48 -11.38
CA PHE A 165 -27.13 24.44 -10.50
C PHE A 165 -26.18 25.38 -9.72
N GLY A 166 -25.00 25.68 -10.28
CA GLY A 166 -24.01 26.56 -9.66
C GLY A 166 -23.31 25.97 -8.42
N ARG A 167 -23.48 24.69 -8.14
CA ARG A 167 -22.87 24.02 -6.99
C ARG A 167 -21.37 23.92 -7.15
N ILE A 168 -20.65 24.16 -6.03
CA ILE A 168 -19.21 23.94 -5.96
C ILE A 168 -18.96 22.46 -5.75
N GLU A 169 -18.48 21.79 -6.79
CA GLU A 169 -18.20 20.36 -6.79
C GLU A 169 -16.79 20.10 -7.33
N ILE A 170 -16.13 19.10 -6.81
CA ILE A 170 -14.82 18.70 -7.31
C ILE A 170 -14.96 18.12 -8.70
N ASP A 171 -14.06 18.50 -9.60
CA ASP A 171 -13.99 17.95 -10.95
C ASP A 171 -13.62 16.46 -10.91
N PRO A 172 -14.52 15.55 -11.35
CA PRO A 172 -14.25 14.12 -11.37
C PRO A 172 -12.98 13.74 -12.13
N ARG A 173 -12.59 14.52 -13.15
CA ARG A 173 -11.39 14.30 -13.96
C ARG A 173 -10.09 14.50 -13.15
N LYS A 174 -10.14 15.24 -12.06
CA LYS A 174 -9.03 15.52 -11.14
C LYS A 174 -8.96 14.56 -9.96
N MET A 175 -9.96 13.71 -9.82
CA MET A 175 -10.01 12.66 -8.81
C MET A 175 -9.15 11.46 -9.25
N ILE A 176 -7.85 11.58 -9.05
CA ILE A 176 -6.86 10.59 -9.49
C ILE A 176 -6.22 9.95 -8.26
N TYR A 177 -6.25 8.62 -8.20
CA TYR A 177 -5.54 7.84 -7.21
C TYR A 177 -4.08 7.65 -7.64
N HIS A 178 -3.15 8.10 -6.80
CA HIS A 178 -1.73 7.92 -6.99
C HIS A 178 -1.26 6.72 -6.18
N SER A 179 -0.76 5.69 -6.85
CA SER A 179 -0.16 4.52 -6.23
C SER A 179 1.30 4.36 -6.65
N LYS A 180 2.12 3.84 -5.73
CA LYS A 180 3.50 3.47 -5.99
C LYS A 180 3.59 1.96 -6.03
N VAL A 181 4.05 1.42 -7.15
CA VAL A 181 4.20 -0.02 -7.37
C VAL A 181 5.66 -0.32 -7.63
N PHE A 182 6.19 -1.33 -6.94
CA PHE A 182 7.55 -1.77 -7.19
C PHE A 182 7.58 -2.74 -8.39
N ASP A 183 8.35 -2.41 -9.42
CA ASP A 183 8.51 -3.25 -10.59
C ASP A 183 9.49 -4.40 -10.30
N LEU A 184 8.94 -5.52 -9.83
CA LEU A 184 9.69 -6.73 -9.53
C LEU A 184 10.38 -7.32 -10.77
N LYS A 185 9.76 -7.19 -11.96
CA LYS A 185 10.30 -7.78 -13.19
C LYS A 185 11.55 -7.04 -13.64
N GLU A 186 11.49 -5.71 -13.66
CA GLU A 186 12.66 -4.90 -14.00
C GLU A 186 13.75 -4.99 -12.92
N ALA A 187 13.38 -4.98 -11.66
CA ALA A 187 14.32 -5.10 -10.55
C ALA A 187 15.05 -6.46 -10.50
N ALA A 188 14.45 -7.53 -11.01
CA ALA A 188 15.01 -8.87 -11.03
C ALA A 188 15.98 -9.11 -12.20
N LYS A 189 16.05 -8.22 -13.19
CA LYS A 189 16.97 -8.36 -14.30
C LYS A 189 18.43 -8.27 -13.82
N ARG A 190 19.28 -9.16 -14.34
CA ARG A 190 20.70 -9.21 -13.98
C ARG A 190 21.44 -7.91 -14.25
N GLU A 191 21.08 -7.20 -15.31
CA GLU A 191 21.60 -5.88 -15.69
C GLU A 191 21.36 -4.82 -14.60
N ASN A 192 20.28 -4.98 -13.84
CA ASN A 192 19.83 -4.02 -12.82
C ASN A 192 20.29 -4.39 -11.40
N ALA A 193 21.11 -5.44 -11.25
CA ALA A 193 21.53 -5.93 -9.92
C ALA A 193 22.29 -4.89 -9.08
N THR A 194 22.99 -3.97 -9.73
CA THR A 194 23.76 -2.88 -9.07
C THR A 194 22.98 -1.58 -8.93
N GLN A 195 21.78 -1.49 -9.50
CA GLN A 195 20.98 -0.27 -9.45
C GLN A 195 20.26 -0.12 -8.10
N PRO A 196 20.07 1.11 -7.62
CA PRO A 196 19.29 1.35 -6.41
C PRO A 196 17.82 0.92 -6.61
N ARG A 197 17.25 0.24 -5.61
CA ARG A 197 15.88 -0.30 -5.70
C ARG A 197 14.81 0.79 -5.87
N SER A 198 15.06 1.98 -5.39
CA SER A 198 14.17 3.13 -5.56
C SER A 198 13.90 3.48 -7.03
N LYS A 199 14.83 3.13 -7.95
CA LYS A 199 14.66 3.35 -9.39
C LYS A 199 13.52 2.53 -10.00
N PHE A 200 13.15 1.43 -9.36
CA PHE A 200 12.11 0.52 -9.85
C PHE A 200 10.75 0.78 -9.20
N ILE A 201 10.58 1.91 -8.54
CA ILE A 201 9.28 2.35 -8.03
C ILE A 201 8.57 3.11 -9.14
N LEU A 202 7.50 2.52 -9.66
CA LEU A 202 6.64 3.12 -10.67
C LEU A 202 5.49 3.86 -9.99
N GLU A 203 5.29 5.11 -10.36
CA GLU A 203 4.08 5.85 -9.97
C GLU A 203 2.97 5.58 -10.98
N LYS A 204 1.88 5.01 -10.49
CA LYS A 204 0.68 4.77 -11.29
C LYS A 204 -0.41 5.75 -10.88
N LYS A 205 -0.93 6.48 -11.88
CA LYS A 205 -2.07 7.39 -11.73
C LYS A 205 -3.31 6.71 -12.31
N THR A 206 -4.31 6.50 -11.47
CA THR A 206 -5.54 5.82 -11.87
C THR A 206 -6.74 6.73 -11.59
N PRO A 207 -7.51 7.14 -12.62
CA PRO A 207 -8.78 7.82 -12.41
C PRO A 207 -9.71 6.93 -11.58
N ILE A 208 -10.37 7.50 -10.58
CA ILE A 208 -11.28 6.73 -9.72
C ILE A 208 -12.67 6.58 -10.29
N TYR A 209 -13.05 7.45 -11.22
CA TYR A 209 -14.30 7.30 -11.96
C TYR A 209 -14.02 6.57 -13.28
N PRO A 210 -14.87 5.60 -13.66
CA PRO A 210 -14.74 4.93 -14.94
C PRO A 210 -15.00 5.92 -16.08
N ASP A 211 -14.37 5.68 -17.22
CA ASP A 211 -14.67 6.42 -18.45
C ASP A 211 -16.06 6.03 -18.95
N THR A 212 -17.02 6.89 -18.70
CA THR A 212 -18.40 6.68 -19.12
C THR A 212 -18.63 6.82 -20.63
N LEU A 213 -17.61 7.30 -21.36
CA LEU A 213 -17.67 7.49 -22.80
C LEU A 213 -17.14 6.28 -23.60
N VAL A 214 -16.67 5.23 -22.94
CA VAL A 214 -16.16 4.02 -23.60
C VAL A 214 -17.19 3.44 -24.57
N TRP A 215 -18.45 3.35 -24.16
CA TRP A 215 -19.54 2.83 -25.00
C TRP A 215 -19.78 3.63 -26.27
N ILE A 216 -19.60 4.96 -26.21
CA ILE A 216 -19.78 5.84 -27.37
C ILE A 216 -18.63 5.65 -28.37
N ARG A 217 -17.42 5.41 -27.88
CA ARG A 217 -16.26 5.17 -28.74
C ARG A 217 -16.30 3.82 -29.44
N ASP A 218 -16.78 2.79 -28.76
CA ASP A 218 -16.88 1.44 -29.31
C ASP A 218 -18.02 1.27 -30.33
N PHE A 219 -19.06 2.12 -30.30
CA PHE A 219 -20.13 2.14 -31.25
C PHE A 219 -19.86 3.02 -32.51
N ALA A 220 -18.69 3.62 -32.59
CA ALA A 220 -18.26 4.41 -33.76
C ALA A 220 -17.73 3.54 -34.94
N TYR A 221 -18.02 2.25 -34.96
CA TYR A 221 -17.76 1.34 -36.06
C TYR A 221 -18.82 1.42 -37.13
#